data_a769d411017f04b282f229a986cb8287
#
_entry.id   a769d411017f04b282f229a986cb8287
#
_cell.length_a   1.000
_cell.length_b   1.000
_cell.length_c   1.000
_cell.angle_alpha   90.00
_cell.angle_beta   90.00
_cell.angle_gamma   90.00
#
_symmetry.space_group_name_H-M   'P 1'
#
loop_
_entity.id
_entity.type
_entity.pdbx_description
1 polymer ?
#
loop_
_entity_poly.entity_id
_entity_poly.type
_entity_poly.pdbx_seq_one_letter_code
_entity_poly.pdbx_strand_id
1 'polypeptide(L)'
;NPFYLLKQSGYLNAYEESLIIQKKIKKYYNKNWDKAVHFFADYWNGKGSWESYSNDQKVKFSEILKPNFHEWDAVLNETISIQELYKKLPKDTTFISALDTVFSIKEIKKILNYHCKTWNFKTINSGGHMAVIKKPSELASIIVESMK
;
A
#
# COMPACT_ATOMS: atom_id res chain seq x y z
N ASN A 1 -2.09 -0.53 5.05
CA ASN A 1 -0.68 -0.07 5.04
C ASN A 1 -0.43 0.84 6.24
N PRO A 2 0.54 0.55 7.13
CA PRO A 2 0.78 1.31 8.36
C PRO A 2 1.61 2.58 8.07
N PHE A 3 1.08 3.56 7.36
CA PHE A 3 1.79 4.81 7.04
C PHE A 3 2.22 5.62 8.26
N TYR A 4 1.50 5.52 9.38
CA TYR A 4 1.86 6.15 10.64
C TYR A 4 3.27 5.75 11.14
N LEU A 5 3.74 4.52 10.82
CA LEU A 5 5.09 4.07 11.18
C LEU A 5 6.19 4.90 10.50
N LEU A 6 5.92 5.43 9.31
CA LEU A 6 6.87 6.32 8.62
C LEU A 6 7.17 7.55 9.47
N LYS A 7 6.13 8.19 10.02
CA LYS A 7 6.27 9.35 10.91
C LYS A 7 6.98 8.96 12.21
N GLN A 8 6.55 7.88 12.85
CA GLN A 8 7.14 7.42 14.12
C GLN A 8 8.61 7.05 13.99
N SER A 9 9.03 6.54 12.82
CA SER A 9 10.41 6.11 12.55
C SER A 9 11.27 7.17 11.85
N GLY A 10 10.78 8.41 11.69
CA GLY A 10 11.53 9.53 11.11
C GLY A 10 11.64 9.53 9.57
N TYR A 11 10.88 8.69 8.86
CA TYR A 11 10.85 8.65 7.39
C TYR A 11 9.90 9.70 6.83
N LEU A 12 10.16 10.98 7.14
CA LEU A 12 9.23 12.09 6.92
C LEU A 12 8.88 12.30 5.44
N ASN A 13 9.83 12.16 4.51
CA ASN A 13 9.58 12.33 3.07
C ASN A 13 8.59 11.28 2.56
N ALA A 14 8.70 10.03 3.00
CA ALA A 14 7.79 8.95 2.63
C ALA A 14 6.40 9.12 3.27
N TYR A 15 6.36 9.64 4.51
CA TYR A 15 5.10 10.02 5.16
C TYR A 15 4.40 11.17 4.42
N GLU A 16 5.15 12.19 4.01
CA GLU A 16 4.64 13.33 3.26
C GLU A 16 4.06 12.90 1.89
N GLU A 17 4.71 11.97 1.19
CA GLU A 17 4.15 11.37 -0.04
C GLU A 17 2.72 10.84 0.21
N SER A 18 2.53 10.06 1.27
CA SER A 18 1.20 9.51 1.61
C SER A 18 0.18 10.58 2.01
N LEU A 19 0.61 11.63 2.71
CA LEU A 19 -0.23 12.79 3.05
C LEU A 19 -0.66 13.58 1.80
N ILE A 20 0.23 13.77 0.84
CA ILE A 20 -0.07 14.47 -0.41
C ILE A 20 -1.18 13.74 -1.17
N ILE A 21 -1.10 12.43 -1.27
CA ILE A 21 -2.12 11.61 -1.93
C ILE A 21 -3.45 11.69 -1.17
N GLN A 22 -3.44 11.51 0.16
CA GLN A 22 -4.64 11.67 0.98
C GLN A 22 -5.32 13.03 0.75
N LYS A 23 -4.54 14.13 0.81
CA LYS A 23 -5.06 15.49 0.58
C LYS A 23 -5.68 15.65 -0.81
N LYS A 24 -5.05 15.09 -1.85
CA LYS A 24 -5.61 15.12 -3.22
C LYS A 24 -6.94 14.37 -3.29
N ILE A 25 -7.01 13.16 -2.74
CA ILE A 25 -8.24 12.37 -2.71
C ILE A 25 -9.33 13.11 -1.94
N LYS A 26 -9.07 13.57 -0.71
CA LYS A 26 -10.03 14.33 0.12
C LYS A 26 -10.53 15.59 -0.58
N LYS A 27 -9.67 16.33 -1.27
CA LYS A 27 -10.05 17.55 -2.01
C LYS A 27 -11.13 17.29 -3.07
N TYR A 28 -11.09 16.13 -3.71
CA TYR A 28 -11.99 15.80 -4.81
C TYR A 28 -13.12 14.85 -4.44
N TYR A 29 -13.09 14.22 -3.30
CA TYR A 29 -14.06 13.20 -2.86
C TYR A 29 -15.52 13.60 -3.09
N ASN A 30 -15.93 14.77 -2.57
CA ASN A 30 -17.31 15.25 -2.71
C ASN A 30 -17.55 16.15 -3.94
N LYS A 31 -16.49 16.49 -4.70
CA LYS A 31 -16.58 17.47 -5.80
C LYS A 31 -16.46 16.79 -7.16
N ASN A 32 -15.61 15.83 -7.28
CA ASN A 32 -15.32 15.10 -8.51
C ASN A 32 -14.69 13.75 -8.14
N TRP A 33 -15.55 12.77 -7.90
CA TRP A 33 -15.12 11.44 -7.47
C TRP A 33 -14.17 10.77 -8.47
N ASP A 34 -14.41 10.87 -9.77
CA ASP A 34 -13.55 10.30 -10.79
C ASP A 34 -12.12 10.83 -10.70
N LYS A 35 -11.97 12.13 -10.40
CA LYS A 35 -10.65 12.72 -10.18
C LYS A 35 -9.97 12.21 -8.90
N ALA A 36 -10.72 11.96 -7.84
CA ALA A 36 -10.19 11.35 -6.62
C ALA A 36 -9.68 9.93 -6.91
N VAL A 37 -10.48 9.13 -7.63
CA VAL A 37 -10.15 7.76 -8.05
C VAL A 37 -8.95 7.73 -8.98
N HIS A 38 -8.86 8.66 -9.93
CA HIS A 38 -7.70 8.81 -10.82
C HIS A 38 -6.40 8.98 -10.01
N PHE A 39 -6.36 9.89 -9.04
CA PHE A 39 -5.16 10.07 -8.20
C PHE A 39 -4.81 8.79 -7.43
N PHE A 40 -5.80 8.09 -6.92
CA PHE A 40 -5.59 6.82 -6.22
C PHE A 40 -5.03 5.74 -7.16
N ALA A 41 -5.65 5.57 -8.33
CA ALA A 41 -5.23 4.57 -9.31
C ALA A 41 -3.78 4.80 -9.77
N ASP A 42 -3.46 6.04 -10.13
CA ASP A 42 -2.12 6.40 -10.59
C ASP A 42 -1.05 6.27 -9.49
N TYR A 43 -1.40 6.54 -8.25
CA TYR A 43 -0.49 6.34 -7.13
C TYR A 43 -0.13 4.87 -6.94
N TRP A 44 -1.13 3.99 -6.89
CA TRP A 44 -0.91 2.58 -6.57
C TRP A 44 -0.47 1.71 -7.76
N ASN A 45 -0.87 2.07 -8.98
CA ASN A 45 -0.64 1.27 -10.18
C ASN A 45 0.38 1.86 -11.14
N GLY A 46 0.86 3.08 -10.85
CA GLY A 46 1.77 3.86 -11.69
C GLY A 46 1.03 4.92 -12.50
N LYS A 47 1.73 6.02 -12.79
CA LYS A 47 1.22 7.17 -13.55
C LYS A 47 0.64 6.72 -14.88
N GLY A 48 -0.55 7.21 -15.23
CA GLY A 48 -1.28 6.87 -16.45
C GLY A 48 -2.10 5.59 -16.38
N SER A 49 -2.09 4.89 -15.24
CA SER A 49 -2.88 3.66 -15.09
C SER A 49 -4.37 3.91 -15.23
N TRP A 50 -4.88 5.02 -14.68
CA TRP A 50 -6.29 5.38 -14.80
C TRP A 50 -6.74 5.53 -16.25
N GLU A 51 -5.93 6.17 -17.07
CA GLU A 51 -6.26 6.38 -18.47
C GLU A 51 -6.23 5.07 -19.29
N SER A 52 -5.46 4.10 -18.88
CA SER A 52 -5.39 2.78 -19.53
C SER A 52 -6.59 1.87 -19.24
N TYR A 53 -7.42 2.22 -18.25
CA TYR A 53 -8.60 1.41 -17.90
C TYR A 53 -9.73 1.63 -18.91
N SER A 54 -10.44 0.55 -19.25
CA SER A 54 -11.71 0.63 -19.97
C SER A 54 -12.78 1.34 -19.11
N ASN A 55 -13.85 1.82 -19.73
CA ASN A 55 -14.94 2.47 -19.01
C ASN A 55 -15.55 1.53 -17.93
N ASP A 56 -15.74 0.25 -18.23
CA ASP A 56 -16.25 -0.73 -17.27
C ASP A 56 -15.29 -0.94 -16.07
N GLN A 57 -14.00 -0.96 -16.35
CA GLN A 57 -12.99 -1.03 -15.29
C GLN A 57 -12.99 0.22 -14.42
N LYS A 58 -13.12 1.41 -15.02
CA LYS A 58 -13.22 2.67 -14.29
C LYS A 58 -14.45 2.70 -13.37
N VAL A 59 -15.61 2.29 -13.87
CA VAL A 59 -16.84 2.21 -13.06
C VAL A 59 -16.66 1.26 -11.88
N LYS A 60 -16.26 0.01 -12.13
CA LYS A 60 -16.04 -0.99 -11.07
C LYS A 60 -15.01 -0.54 -10.03
N PHE A 61 -13.89 0.02 -10.49
CA PHE A 61 -12.85 0.50 -9.58
C PHE A 61 -13.33 1.66 -8.71
N SER A 62 -14.09 2.59 -9.30
CA SER A 62 -14.70 3.71 -8.59
C SER A 62 -15.67 3.26 -7.49
N GLU A 63 -16.48 2.23 -7.74
CA GLU A 63 -17.42 1.69 -6.75
C GLU A 63 -16.69 1.00 -5.59
N ILE A 64 -15.70 0.16 -5.89
CA ILE A 64 -14.92 -0.58 -4.90
C ILE A 64 -14.12 0.37 -4.00
N LEU A 65 -13.70 1.51 -4.52
CA LEU A 65 -12.85 2.45 -3.78
C LEU A 65 -13.61 3.30 -2.74
N LYS A 66 -14.93 3.46 -2.87
CA LYS A 66 -15.73 4.31 -1.94
C LYS A 66 -15.50 4.01 -0.46
N PRO A 67 -15.55 2.76 0.01
CA PRO A 67 -15.28 2.44 1.41
C PRO A 67 -13.84 2.77 1.83
N ASN A 68 -12.87 2.59 0.94
CA ASN A 68 -11.45 2.77 1.19
C ASN A 68 -11.07 4.23 1.55
N PHE A 69 -11.90 5.19 1.15
CA PHE A 69 -11.68 6.60 1.47
C PHE A 69 -11.56 6.86 2.97
N HIS A 70 -12.36 6.19 3.79
CA HIS A 70 -12.39 6.38 5.24
C HIS A 70 -11.21 5.70 5.96
N GLU A 71 -10.50 4.79 5.30
CA GLU A 71 -9.36 4.09 5.89
C GLU A 71 -8.11 4.97 6.00
N TRP A 72 -8.01 6.04 5.19
CA TRP A 72 -6.82 6.91 5.17
C TRP A 72 -6.50 7.53 6.53
N ASP A 73 -7.52 7.95 7.28
CA ASP A 73 -7.31 8.56 8.58
C ASP A 73 -6.79 7.53 9.60
N ALA A 74 -7.29 6.30 9.56
CA ALA A 74 -6.82 5.23 10.42
C ALA A 74 -5.35 4.86 10.12
N VAL A 75 -5.01 4.65 8.85
CA VAL A 75 -3.65 4.22 8.46
C VAL A 75 -2.57 5.29 8.62
N LEU A 76 -2.97 6.56 8.72
CA LEU A 76 -2.06 7.70 8.93
C LEU A 76 -1.93 8.13 10.39
N ASN A 77 -2.98 7.93 11.20
CA ASN A 77 -3.08 8.49 12.55
C ASN A 77 -3.10 7.43 13.66
N GLU A 78 -2.87 6.16 13.33
CA GLU A 78 -2.71 5.13 14.36
C GLU A 78 -1.52 5.46 15.26
N THR A 79 -1.63 5.12 16.55
CA THR A 79 -0.65 5.47 17.57
C THR A 79 0.12 4.27 18.12
N ILE A 80 -0.28 3.05 17.77
CA ILE A 80 0.42 1.84 18.20
C ILE A 80 1.89 1.87 17.76
N SER A 81 2.80 1.61 18.68
CA SER A 81 4.23 1.54 18.33
C SER A 81 4.55 0.30 17.49
N ILE A 82 5.67 0.35 16.74
CA ILE A 82 6.12 -0.83 15.98
C ILE A 82 6.40 -2.02 16.89
N GLN A 83 6.87 -1.80 18.12
CA GLN A 83 7.14 -2.84 19.11
C GLN A 83 5.83 -3.52 19.58
N GLU A 84 4.78 -2.73 19.81
CA GLU A 84 3.46 -3.26 20.19
C GLU A 84 2.79 -3.97 19.02
N LEU A 85 2.89 -3.42 17.80
CA LEU A 85 2.40 -4.06 16.58
C LEU A 85 3.07 -5.41 16.38
N TYR A 86 4.39 -5.49 16.50
CA TYR A 86 5.16 -6.71 16.33
C TYR A 86 4.79 -7.79 17.37
N LYS A 87 4.50 -7.39 18.62
CA LYS A 87 4.04 -8.34 19.67
C LYS A 87 2.67 -8.94 19.37
N LYS A 88 1.80 -8.21 18.68
CA LYS A 88 0.42 -8.63 18.36
C LYS A 88 0.32 -9.45 17.07
N LEU A 89 1.30 -9.38 16.20
CA LEU A 89 1.31 -10.08 14.92
C LEU A 89 1.99 -11.46 15.03
N PRO A 90 1.64 -12.41 14.15
CA PRO A 90 2.30 -13.72 14.10
C PRO A 90 3.81 -13.56 13.91
N LYS A 91 4.60 -14.40 14.60
CA LYS A 91 6.07 -14.35 14.51
C LYS A 91 6.60 -14.81 13.15
N ASP A 92 5.91 -15.78 12.53
CA ASP A 92 6.32 -16.38 11.26
C ASP A 92 5.61 -15.72 10.06
N THR A 93 5.58 -14.38 10.07
CA THR A 93 4.95 -13.61 9.00
C THR A 93 5.88 -13.47 7.80
N THR A 94 5.37 -13.68 6.60
CA THR A 94 6.06 -13.35 5.35
C THR A 94 5.52 -12.05 4.77
N PHE A 95 6.39 -11.05 4.65
CA PHE A 95 6.10 -9.78 3.97
C PHE A 95 6.57 -9.83 2.52
N ILE A 96 5.64 -9.71 1.58
CA ILE A 96 5.94 -9.73 0.14
C ILE A 96 5.73 -8.33 -0.44
N SER A 97 6.67 -7.84 -1.22
CA SER A 97 6.57 -6.54 -1.91
C SER A 97 7.19 -6.60 -3.31
N ALA A 98 6.70 -5.74 -4.20
CA ALA A 98 7.33 -5.57 -5.52
C ALA A 98 8.43 -4.49 -5.48
N LEU A 99 9.45 -4.62 -6.35
CA LEU A 99 10.52 -3.61 -6.49
C LEU A 99 9.99 -2.26 -6.99
N ASP A 100 8.98 -2.30 -7.85
CA ASP A 100 8.34 -1.13 -8.46
C ASP A 100 7.16 -0.55 -7.64
N THR A 101 7.02 -0.96 -6.36
CA THR A 101 6.01 -0.37 -5.47
C THR A 101 6.33 1.09 -5.12
N VAL A 102 5.35 1.82 -4.57
CA VAL A 102 5.48 3.23 -4.18
C VAL A 102 6.54 3.43 -3.08
N PHE A 103 7.10 4.62 -3.04
CA PHE A 103 8.20 4.94 -2.13
C PHE A 103 7.84 4.73 -0.66
N SER A 104 6.64 5.15 -0.24
CA SER A 104 6.16 4.93 1.12
C SER A 104 6.15 3.45 1.54
N ILE A 105 5.76 2.53 0.66
CA ILE A 105 5.79 1.08 0.95
C ILE A 105 7.22 0.54 1.02
N LYS A 106 8.13 1.05 0.20
CA LYS A 106 9.56 0.68 0.28
C LYS A 106 10.15 1.03 1.65
N GLU A 107 9.82 2.22 2.17
CA GLU A 107 10.31 2.67 3.47
C GLU A 107 9.62 1.92 4.63
N ILE A 108 8.32 1.62 4.54
CA ILE A 108 7.64 0.72 5.50
C ILE A 108 8.32 -0.65 5.55
N LYS A 109 8.68 -1.23 4.40
CA LYS A 109 9.42 -2.50 4.35
C LYS A 109 10.74 -2.42 5.14
N LYS A 110 11.50 -1.32 5.01
CA LYS A 110 12.75 -1.12 5.76
C LYS A 110 12.50 -1.09 7.26
N ILE A 111 11.48 -0.35 7.71
CA ILE A 111 11.10 -0.27 9.13
C ILE A 111 10.74 -1.65 9.66
N LEU A 112 9.86 -2.38 8.97
CA LEU A 112 9.43 -3.71 9.37
C LEU A 112 10.61 -4.69 9.40
N ASN A 113 11.47 -4.69 8.37
CA ASN A 113 12.66 -5.56 8.32
C ASN A 113 13.65 -5.28 9.46
N TYR A 114 13.77 -4.02 9.87
CA TYR A 114 14.62 -3.66 11.00
C TYR A 114 14.06 -4.16 12.35
N HIS A 115 12.76 -4.04 12.57
CA HIS A 115 12.12 -4.33 13.86
C HIS A 115 11.58 -5.76 13.98
N CYS A 116 11.14 -6.38 12.90
CA CYS A 116 10.47 -7.70 12.89
C CYS A 116 11.44 -8.80 12.47
N LYS A 117 12.38 -9.13 13.33
CA LYS A 117 13.52 -10.02 13.03
C LYS A 117 13.14 -11.48 12.73
N THR A 118 11.95 -11.93 13.17
CA THR A 118 11.46 -13.29 12.87
C THR A 118 10.66 -13.36 11.57
N TRP A 119 10.39 -12.20 10.93
CA TRP A 119 9.63 -12.17 9.69
C TRP A 119 10.50 -12.47 8.47
N ASN A 120 9.90 -13.11 7.49
CA ASN A 120 10.51 -13.34 6.18
C ASN A 120 10.15 -12.20 5.22
N PHE A 121 11.16 -11.67 4.51
CA PHE A 121 10.95 -10.58 3.54
C PHE A 121 11.27 -11.07 2.13
N LYS A 122 10.24 -11.19 1.32
CA LYS A 122 10.35 -11.60 -0.09
C LYS A 122 10.10 -10.41 -1.01
N THR A 123 10.67 -10.47 -2.20
CA THR A 123 10.54 -9.41 -3.19
C THR A 123 10.26 -10.02 -4.55
N ILE A 124 9.26 -9.50 -5.26
CA ILE A 124 8.98 -9.79 -6.66
C ILE A 124 9.47 -8.64 -7.54
N ASN A 125 9.84 -8.95 -8.78
CA ASN A 125 10.51 -7.98 -9.66
C ASN A 125 9.60 -6.84 -10.11
N SER A 126 8.29 -7.10 -10.25
CA SER A 126 7.34 -6.10 -10.77
C SER A 126 5.91 -6.40 -10.32
N GLY A 127 4.99 -5.48 -10.61
CA GLY A 127 3.57 -5.62 -10.30
C GLY A 127 3.05 -4.54 -9.34
N GLY A 128 3.94 -3.78 -8.73
CA GLY A 128 3.62 -2.69 -7.83
C GLY A 128 2.77 -3.13 -6.64
N HIS A 129 1.92 -2.25 -6.15
CA HIS A 129 0.98 -2.57 -5.07
C HIS A 129 -0.07 -3.62 -5.49
N MET A 130 -0.37 -3.69 -6.79
CA MET A 130 -1.36 -4.63 -7.35
C MET A 130 -0.74 -5.93 -7.86
N ALA A 131 0.42 -6.32 -7.37
CA ALA A 131 1.11 -7.55 -7.76
C ALA A 131 0.25 -8.80 -7.62
N VAL A 132 -0.64 -8.85 -6.61
CA VAL A 132 -1.59 -9.94 -6.40
C VAL A 132 -2.50 -10.19 -7.62
N ILE A 133 -2.82 -9.15 -8.37
CA ILE A 133 -3.64 -9.22 -9.59
C ILE A 133 -2.77 -9.35 -10.84
N LYS A 134 -1.64 -8.61 -10.89
CA LYS A 134 -0.79 -8.54 -12.08
C LYS A 134 0.17 -9.72 -12.22
N LYS A 135 0.55 -10.37 -11.12
CA LYS A 135 1.54 -11.45 -11.04
C LYS A 135 1.08 -12.61 -10.14
N PRO A 136 -0.14 -13.14 -10.34
CA PRO A 136 -0.73 -14.11 -9.41
C PRO A 136 0.08 -15.39 -9.30
N SER A 137 0.63 -15.91 -10.42
CA SER A 137 1.41 -17.15 -10.40
C SER A 137 2.74 -17.01 -9.65
N GLU A 138 3.47 -15.91 -9.86
CA GLU A 138 4.71 -15.62 -9.15
C GLU A 138 4.46 -15.49 -7.64
N LEU A 139 3.39 -14.77 -7.27
CA LEU A 139 3.00 -14.58 -5.88
C LEU A 139 2.56 -15.90 -5.22
N ALA A 140 1.78 -16.72 -5.93
CA ALA A 140 1.34 -18.02 -5.44
C ALA A 140 2.54 -18.95 -5.14
N SER A 141 3.55 -18.97 -6.00
CA SER A 141 4.77 -19.75 -5.77
C SER A 141 5.49 -19.33 -4.49
N ILE A 142 5.63 -18.00 -4.25
CA ILE A 142 6.26 -17.49 -3.03
C ILE A 142 5.45 -17.85 -1.78
N ILE A 143 4.11 -17.77 -1.85
CA ILE A 143 3.23 -18.14 -0.73
C ILE A 143 3.40 -19.63 -0.39
N VAL A 144 3.34 -20.52 -1.40
CA VAL A 144 3.49 -21.97 -1.20
C VAL A 144 4.88 -22.30 -0.62
N GLU A 145 5.94 -21.65 -1.08
CA GLU A 145 7.28 -21.83 -0.50
C GLU A 145 7.37 -21.36 0.96
N SER A 146 6.64 -20.31 1.31
CA SER A 146 6.64 -19.76 2.68
C SER A 146 5.82 -20.58 3.67
N MET A 147 5.02 -21.54 3.20
CA MET A 147 4.21 -22.46 4.03
C MET A 147 4.90 -23.80 4.34
N LYS A 148 6.08 -24.03 3.75
CA LYS A 148 6.92 -25.21 4.01
C LYS A 148 7.87 -24.96 5.18
#